data_99d14845b672f787051c5bfc45c08c58
#
_entry.id   99d14845b672f787051c5bfc45c08c58
#
_cell.length_a   1.000
_cell.length_b   1.000
_cell.length_c   1.000
_cell.angle_alpha   90.00
_cell.angle_beta   90.00
_cell.angle_gamma   90.00
#
_symmetry.space_group_name_H-M   'P 1'
#
loop_
_entity.id
_entity.type
_entity.pdbx_description
1 polymer ?
#
loop_
_entity_poly.entity_id
_entity_poly.type
_entity_poly.pdbx_seq_one_letter_code
_entity_poly.pdbx_strand_id
1 'polypeptide(L)'
;MTPIYSIGIASVLKLTFHVSNQTFGIVQGIVGSGMVAGALLTPKISNRISVEKMHVYFYAVSLAILGMGCSTIIYNDSSAITRQMAVYIFAGMGFLYLFLIAIINISFFTVVQKNIPLSMMGKIMALIVAICSVFTPIGQILYGFWFDKYADNLIIIYICHNMYDYTGNGSWKNFKEVS
;
A
#
# COMPACT_ATOMS: atom_id res chain seq x y z
N MET A 1 2.71 -4.74 5.48
CA MET A 1 2.41 -3.93 4.28
C MET A 1 2.71 -2.44 4.46
N THR A 2 2.75 -1.94 5.67
CA THR A 2 3.06 -0.53 6.00
C THR A 2 4.51 -0.07 5.75
N PRO A 3 5.57 -0.93 5.80
CA PRO A 3 6.96 -0.48 5.66
C PRO A 3 7.27 0.17 4.31
N ILE A 4 6.79 -0.41 3.22
CA ILE A 4 6.98 0.11 1.85
C ILE A 4 6.39 1.51 1.72
N TYR A 5 5.20 1.68 2.27
CA TYR A 5 4.49 2.95 2.25
C TYR A 5 5.21 4.03 3.07
N SER A 6 5.57 3.74 4.33
CA SER A 6 6.12 4.74 5.24
C SER A 6 7.49 5.25 4.79
N ILE A 7 8.36 4.37 4.33
CA ILE A 7 9.70 4.72 3.84
C ILE A 7 9.64 5.21 2.39
N GLY A 8 8.93 4.48 1.51
CA GLY A 8 8.89 4.78 0.10
C GLY A 8 8.33 6.16 -0.22
N ILE A 9 7.18 6.53 0.36
CA ILE A 9 6.60 7.87 0.14
C ILE A 9 7.48 8.97 0.71
N ALA A 10 8.02 8.79 1.92
CA ALA A 10 8.90 9.78 2.53
C ALA A 10 10.17 9.99 1.70
N SER A 11 10.79 8.90 1.23
CA SER A 11 11.99 8.97 0.38
C SER A 11 11.71 9.63 -0.95
N VAL A 12 10.67 9.24 -1.68
CA VAL A 12 10.33 9.84 -2.98
C VAL A 12 10.02 11.33 -2.84
N LEU A 13 9.20 11.73 -1.87
CA LEU A 13 8.86 13.14 -1.68
C LEU A 13 10.05 14.01 -1.27
N LYS A 14 10.95 13.48 -0.45
CA LYS A 14 12.10 14.23 0.06
C LYS A 14 13.32 14.14 -0.84
N LEU A 15 13.67 12.96 -1.34
CA LEU A 15 14.89 12.73 -2.12
C LEU A 15 14.67 12.98 -3.61
N THR A 16 13.52 12.58 -4.17
CA THR A 16 13.27 12.75 -5.62
C THR A 16 12.57 14.08 -5.92
N PHE A 17 11.49 14.40 -5.21
CA PHE A 17 10.70 15.60 -5.50
C PHE A 17 11.21 16.84 -4.77
N HIS A 18 12.13 16.72 -3.82
CA HIS A 18 12.69 17.84 -3.04
C HIS A 18 11.64 18.84 -2.53
N VAL A 19 10.45 18.33 -2.16
CA VAL A 19 9.33 19.18 -1.74
C VAL A 19 9.58 19.84 -0.38
N SER A 20 8.99 21.02 -0.18
CA SER A 20 9.03 21.70 1.11
C SER A 20 8.33 20.86 2.20
N ASN A 21 8.67 21.12 3.47
CA ASN A 21 8.03 20.42 4.60
C ASN A 21 6.51 20.62 4.63
N GLN A 22 6.04 21.79 4.20
CA GLN A 22 4.61 22.11 4.12
C GLN A 22 3.93 21.28 3.04
N THR A 23 4.48 21.19 1.84
CA THR A 23 3.96 20.36 0.74
C THR A 23 3.97 18.88 1.11
N PHE A 24 5.05 18.42 1.77
CA PHE A 24 5.13 17.06 2.30
C PHE A 24 3.97 16.74 3.25
N GLY A 25 3.68 17.62 4.21
CA GLY A 25 2.57 17.46 5.15
C GLY A 25 1.21 17.41 4.47
N ILE A 26 0.97 18.29 3.46
CA ILE A 26 -0.28 18.30 2.68
C ILE A 26 -0.45 16.99 1.91
N VAL A 27 0.57 16.52 1.21
CA VAL A 27 0.53 15.25 0.48
C VAL A 27 0.25 14.08 1.43
N GLN A 28 0.94 14.01 2.57
CA GLN A 28 0.70 12.98 3.59
C GLN A 28 -0.74 13.04 4.13
N GLY A 29 -1.29 14.23 4.34
CA GLY A 29 -2.68 14.42 4.76
C GLY A 29 -3.67 13.91 3.73
N ILE A 30 -3.47 14.25 2.44
CA ILE A 30 -4.31 13.76 1.34
C ILE A 30 -4.25 12.23 1.26
N VAL A 31 -3.07 11.66 1.26
CA VAL A 31 -2.86 10.21 1.17
C VAL A 31 -3.46 9.51 2.39
N GLY A 32 -3.25 10.03 3.60
CA GLY A 32 -3.83 9.49 4.84
C GLY A 32 -5.37 9.53 4.87
N SER A 33 -5.98 10.56 4.27
CA SER A 33 -7.45 10.63 4.16
C SER A 33 -8.04 9.48 3.33
N GLY A 34 -7.26 8.89 2.40
CA GLY A 34 -7.64 7.69 1.65
C GLY A 34 -7.92 6.49 2.57
N MET A 35 -7.09 6.30 3.61
CA MET A 35 -7.31 5.23 4.58
C MET A 35 -8.62 5.42 5.36
N VAL A 36 -8.91 6.64 5.77
CA VAL A 36 -10.16 6.98 6.48
C VAL A 36 -11.37 6.75 5.56
N ALA A 37 -11.32 7.23 4.32
CA ALA A 37 -12.37 7.03 3.34
C ALA A 37 -12.61 5.53 3.06
N GLY A 38 -11.54 4.75 2.90
CA GLY A 38 -11.60 3.30 2.72
C GLY A 38 -12.26 2.60 3.91
N ALA A 39 -11.88 2.98 5.14
CA ALA A 39 -12.46 2.41 6.34
C ALA A 39 -13.96 2.70 6.47
N LEU A 40 -14.40 3.92 6.16
CA LEU A 40 -15.82 4.32 6.21
C LEU A 40 -16.68 3.64 5.15
N LEU A 41 -16.11 3.38 3.97
CA LEU A 41 -16.84 2.74 2.86
C LEU A 41 -16.86 1.23 2.94
N THR A 42 -15.88 0.60 3.58
CA THR A 42 -15.78 -0.86 3.69
C THR A 42 -17.04 -1.53 4.24
N PRO A 43 -17.71 -1.06 5.30
CA PRO A 43 -18.94 -1.71 5.80
C PRO A 43 -20.06 -1.75 4.75
N LYS A 44 -20.18 -0.72 3.91
CA LYS A 44 -21.18 -0.66 2.85
C LYS A 44 -20.86 -1.61 1.69
N ILE A 45 -19.58 -1.84 1.44
CA ILE A 45 -19.09 -2.65 0.33
C ILE A 45 -18.87 -4.10 0.76
N SER A 46 -18.63 -4.36 2.05
CA SER A 46 -18.31 -5.68 2.63
C SER A 46 -19.29 -6.78 2.25
N ASN A 47 -20.58 -6.46 2.12
CA ASN A 47 -21.58 -7.44 1.68
C ASN A 47 -21.41 -7.88 0.21
N ARG A 48 -20.61 -7.14 -0.58
CA ARG A 48 -20.31 -7.45 -1.99
C ARG A 48 -18.88 -7.94 -2.21
N ILE A 49 -18.04 -7.87 -1.18
CA ILE A 49 -16.65 -8.36 -1.24
C ILE A 49 -16.70 -9.85 -0.93
N SER A 50 -16.81 -10.65 -1.98
CA SER A 50 -16.52 -12.08 -1.89
C SER A 50 -14.99 -12.26 -1.81
N VAL A 51 -14.53 -13.25 -1.05
CA VAL A 51 -13.11 -13.67 -0.99
C VAL A 51 -12.56 -13.88 -2.42
N GLU A 52 -13.42 -14.35 -3.32
CA GLU A 52 -13.11 -14.53 -4.75
C GLU A 52 -12.68 -13.25 -5.50
N LYS A 53 -13.16 -12.09 -5.07
CA LYS A 53 -12.85 -10.81 -5.72
C LYS A 53 -11.64 -10.09 -5.11
N MET A 54 -11.02 -10.67 -4.11
CA MET A 54 -9.86 -10.06 -3.42
C MET A 54 -8.67 -9.84 -4.37
N HIS A 55 -8.49 -10.71 -5.36
CA HIS A 55 -7.44 -10.54 -6.39
C HIS A 55 -7.60 -9.23 -7.19
N VAL A 56 -8.83 -8.79 -7.45
CA VAL A 56 -9.08 -7.53 -8.19
C VAL A 56 -8.57 -6.32 -7.41
N TYR A 57 -8.74 -6.32 -6.08
CA TYR A 57 -8.20 -5.25 -5.22
C TYR A 57 -6.68 -5.26 -5.19
N PHE A 58 -6.03 -6.43 -5.23
CA PHE A 58 -4.57 -6.51 -5.33
C PHE A 58 -4.06 -5.95 -6.66
N TYR A 59 -4.70 -6.26 -7.78
CA TYR A 59 -4.35 -5.65 -9.08
C TYR A 59 -4.55 -4.14 -9.07
N ALA A 60 -5.62 -3.63 -8.46
CA ALA A 60 -5.85 -2.20 -8.34
C ALA A 60 -4.77 -1.50 -7.48
N VAL A 61 -4.33 -2.14 -6.39
CA VAL A 61 -3.21 -1.67 -5.56
C VAL A 61 -1.91 -1.63 -6.36
N SER A 62 -1.63 -2.67 -7.14
CA SER A 62 -0.47 -2.77 -8.02
C SER A 62 -0.47 -1.63 -9.05
N LEU A 63 -1.62 -1.36 -9.68
CA LEU A 63 -1.79 -0.25 -10.61
C LEU A 63 -1.57 1.12 -9.96
N ALA A 64 -2.03 1.30 -8.71
CA ALA A 64 -1.80 2.54 -7.96
C ALA A 64 -0.29 2.76 -7.69
N ILE A 65 0.45 1.71 -7.34
CA ILE A 65 1.90 1.77 -7.15
C ILE A 65 2.62 2.12 -8.47
N LEU A 66 2.21 1.51 -9.58
CA LEU A 66 2.74 1.86 -10.91
C LEU A 66 2.47 3.33 -11.26
N GLY A 67 1.27 3.83 -11.00
CA GLY A 67 0.94 5.24 -11.21
C GLY A 67 1.80 6.19 -10.37
N MET A 68 2.12 5.82 -9.12
CA MET A 68 3.07 6.55 -8.29
C MET A 68 4.47 6.53 -8.92
N GLY A 69 4.91 5.39 -9.46
CA GLY A 69 6.20 5.28 -10.16
C GLY A 69 6.26 6.12 -11.43
N CYS A 70 5.23 6.09 -12.26
CA CYS A 70 5.17 6.93 -13.45
C CYS A 70 5.26 8.42 -13.13
N SER A 71 4.71 8.87 -12.00
CA SER A 71 4.79 10.27 -11.59
C SER A 71 6.22 10.73 -11.30
N THR A 72 7.12 9.85 -10.84
CA THR A 72 8.53 10.17 -10.60
C THR A 72 9.30 10.38 -11.91
N ILE A 73 8.95 9.63 -12.97
CA ILE A 73 9.54 9.82 -14.33
C ILE A 73 9.13 11.19 -14.85
N ILE A 74 7.84 11.51 -14.78
CA ILE A 74 7.30 12.80 -15.24
C ILE A 74 7.97 13.97 -14.52
N TYR A 75 8.30 13.82 -13.23
CA TYR A 75 8.96 14.85 -12.46
C TYR A 75 10.38 15.13 -12.95
N ASN A 76 11.15 14.09 -13.31
CA ASN A 76 12.55 14.23 -13.72
C ASN A 76 12.71 14.87 -15.10
N ASP A 77 11.77 14.65 -16.02
CA ASP A 77 11.90 15.04 -17.44
C ASP A 77 11.29 16.42 -17.79
N SER A 78 10.73 17.19 -16.82
CA SER A 78 9.76 18.21 -17.17
C SER A 78 10.00 19.60 -16.58
N SER A 79 9.32 20.58 -17.18
CA SER A 79 9.25 21.98 -16.73
C SER A 79 8.60 22.12 -15.34
N ALA A 80 8.79 23.27 -14.66
CA ALA A 80 8.29 23.53 -13.30
C ALA A 80 6.78 23.27 -13.12
N ILE A 81 5.96 23.56 -14.14
CA ILE A 81 4.51 23.34 -14.10
C ILE A 81 4.19 21.83 -14.06
N THR A 82 4.90 21.05 -14.86
CA THR A 82 4.72 19.61 -14.95
C THR A 82 5.20 18.91 -13.67
N ARG A 83 6.22 19.48 -13.00
CA ARG A 83 6.68 18.99 -11.70
C ARG A 83 5.61 19.11 -10.61
N GLN A 84 4.87 20.23 -10.56
CA GLN A 84 3.74 20.35 -9.64
C GLN A 84 2.64 19.35 -9.93
N MET A 85 2.30 19.13 -11.21
CA MET A 85 1.34 18.12 -11.61
C MET A 85 1.77 16.71 -11.20
N ALA A 86 3.05 16.36 -11.32
CA ALA A 86 3.58 15.07 -10.88
C ALA A 86 3.35 14.82 -9.37
N VAL A 87 3.53 15.83 -8.52
CA VAL A 87 3.25 15.74 -7.09
C VAL A 87 1.77 15.51 -6.81
N TYR A 88 0.87 16.16 -7.54
CA TYR A 88 -0.58 15.92 -7.38
C TYR A 88 -1.01 14.54 -7.86
N ILE A 89 -0.44 14.06 -8.97
CA ILE A 89 -0.68 12.69 -9.46
C ILE A 89 -0.19 11.68 -8.41
N PHE A 90 1.00 11.88 -7.85
CA PHE A 90 1.56 11.05 -6.79
C PHE A 90 0.64 11.02 -5.56
N ALA A 91 0.13 12.18 -5.12
CA ALA A 91 -0.80 12.28 -4.00
C ALA A 91 -2.12 11.55 -4.28
N GLY A 92 -2.69 11.70 -5.48
CA GLY A 92 -3.92 11.02 -5.88
C GLY A 92 -3.78 9.51 -5.95
N MET A 93 -2.68 9.00 -6.52
CA MET A 93 -2.38 7.58 -6.55
C MET A 93 -2.09 7.03 -5.15
N GLY A 94 -1.40 7.78 -4.29
CA GLY A 94 -1.18 7.43 -2.89
C GLY A 94 -2.49 7.35 -2.08
N PHE A 95 -3.41 8.28 -2.32
CA PHE A 95 -4.77 8.23 -1.74
C PHE A 95 -5.48 6.94 -2.16
N LEU A 96 -5.49 6.61 -3.45
CA LEU A 96 -6.11 5.39 -3.97
C LEU A 96 -5.45 4.13 -3.38
N TYR A 97 -4.13 4.13 -3.25
CA TYR A 97 -3.38 3.04 -2.62
C TYR A 97 -3.85 2.79 -1.18
N LEU A 98 -3.85 3.82 -0.31
CA LEU A 98 -4.27 3.64 1.08
C LEU A 98 -5.76 3.33 1.21
N PHE A 99 -6.59 3.88 0.34
CA PHE A 99 -8.01 3.54 0.26
C PHE A 99 -8.22 2.04 0.01
N LEU A 100 -7.54 1.46 -0.98
CA LEU A 100 -7.65 0.04 -1.31
C LEU A 100 -7.05 -0.85 -0.22
N ILE A 101 -5.91 -0.45 0.37
CA ILE A 101 -5.29 -1.17 1.50
C ILE A 101 -6.21 -1.22 2.71
N ALA A 102 -6.93 -0.14 3.01
CA ALA A 102 -7.90 -0.14 4.12
C ALA A 102 -9.01 -1.16 3.87
N ILE A 103 -9.57 -1.22 2.66
CA ILE A 103 -10.58 -2.20 2.28
C ILE A 103 -10.06 -3.64 2.45
N ILE A 104 -8.86 -3.92 1.92
CA ILE A 104 -8.25 -5.26 2.01
C ILE A 104 -8.02 -5.66 3.48
N ASN A 105 -7.44 -4.77 4.29
CA ASN A 105 -7.16 -5.05 5.70
C ASN A 105 -8.44 -5.36 6.48
N ILE A 106 -9.47 -4.51 6.37
CA ILE A 106 -10.72 -4.71 7.10
C ILE A 106 -11.41 -6.00 6.64
N SER A 107 -11.44 -6.25 5.33
CA SER A 107 -12.03 -7.48 4.78
C SER A 107 -11.29 -8.73 5.27
N PHE A 108 -9.95 -8.70 5.27
CA PHE A 108 -9.12 -9.79 5.79
C PHE A 108 -9.43 -10.09 7.27
N PHE A 109 -9.41 -9.07 8.12
CA PHE A 109 -9.73 -9.26 9.54
C PHE A 109 -11.17 -9.75 9.76
N THR A 110 -12.12 -9.28 8.96
CA THR A 110 -13.50 -9.73 9.02
C THR A 110 -13.64 -11.23 8.69
N VAL A 111 -12.95 -11.71 7.65
CA VAL A 111 -12.93 -13.13 7.28
C VAL A 111 -12.27 -13.97 8.38
N VAL A 112 -11.15 -13.52 8.91
CA VAL A 112 -10.46 -14.19 10.02
C VAL A 112 -11.38 -14.32 11.24
N GLN A 113 -12.05 -13.23 11.63
CA GLN A 113 -12.96 -13.21 12.78
C GLN A 113 -14.19 -14.10 12.59
N LYS A 114 -14.71 -14.22 11.37
CA LYS A 114 -15.86 -15.10 11.07
C LYS A 114 -15.53 -16.58 11.19
N ASN A 115 -14.29 -16.97 10.91
CA ASN A 115 -13.86 -18.37 10.86
C ASN A 115 -13.25 -18.88 12.18
N ILE A 116 -13.08 -18.01 13.18
CA ILE A 116 -12.43 -18.35 14.46
C ILE A 116 -13.49 -18.43 15.57
N PRO A 117 -13.51 -19.50 16.39
CA PRO A 117 -14.36 -19.58 17.59
C PRO A 117 -14.06 -18.43 18.56
N LEU A 118 -15.10 -17.87 19.18
CA LEU A 118 -14.99 -16.75 20.13
C LEU A 118 -14.00 -17.03 21.27
N SER A 119 -13.89 -18.28 21.71
CA SER A 119 -12.97 -18.70 22.78
C SER A 119 -11.49 -18.55 22.43
N MET A 120 -11.13 -18.57 21.14
CA MET A 120 -9.73 -18.49 20.65
C MET A 120 -9.43 -17.18 19.95
N MET A 121 -10.44 -16.34 19.70
CA MET A 121 -10.31 -15.12 18.90
C MET A 121 -9.20 -14.19 19.41
N GLY A 122 -9.15 -13.92 20.72
CA GLY A 122 -8.14 -13.06 21.31
C GLY A 122 -6.71 -13.59 21.14
N LYS A 123 -6.51 -14.90 21.29
CA LYS A 123 -5.17 -15.51 21.13
C LYS A 123 -4.67 -15.42 19.68
N ILE A 124 -5.55 -15.74 18.73
CA ILE A 124 -5.20 -15.75 17.30
C ILE A 124 -4.95 -14.32 16.80
N MET A 125 -5.81 -13.37 17.19
CA MET A 125 -5.63 -11.97 16.81
C MET A 125 -4.34 -11.38 17.40
N ALA A 126 -4.04 -11.67 18.67
CA ALA A 126 -2.79 -11.25 19.29
C ALA A 126 -1.56 -11.83 18.58
N LEU A 127 -1.62 -13.10 18.17
CA LEU A 127 -0.54 -13.76 17.44
C LEU A 127 -0.32 -13.12 16.06
N ILE A 128 -1.38 -12.85 15.30
CA ILE A 128 -1.31 -12.16 14.00
C ILE A 128 -0.65 -10.79 14.16
N VAL A 129 -1.11 -9.99 15.12
CA VAL A 129 -0.55 -8.65 15.38
C VAL A 129 0.91 -8.74 15.81
N ALA A 130 1.27 -9.69 16.69
CA ALA A 130 2.65 -9.87 17.15
C ALA A 130 3.59 -10.23 15.98
N ILE A 131 3.19 -11.17 15.12
CA ILE A 131 3.98 -11.56 13.94
C ILE A 131 4.15 -10.34 13.01
N CYS A 132 3.07 -9.64 12.68
CA CYS A 132 3.14 -8.44 11.84
C CYS A 132 4.05 -7.35 12.44
N SER A 133 4.02 -7.18 13.77
CA SER A 133 4.85 -6.18 14.46
C SER A 133 6.35 -6.51 14.40
N VAL A 134 6.71 -7.79 14.44
CA VAL A 134 8.12 -8.23 14.32
C VAL A 134 8.63 -8.05 12.89
N PHE A 135 7.81 -8.41 11.88
CA PHE A 135 8.23 -8.29 10.49
C PHE A 135 8.24 -6.86 9.95
N THR A 136 7.51 -5.94 10.58
CA THR A 136 7.47 -4.53 10.14
C THR A 136 8.84 -3.84 10.20
N PRO A 137 9.61 -3.86 11.31
CA PRO A 137 10.95 -3.27 11.36
C PRO A 137 11.93 -3.92 10.38
N ILE A 138 11.87 -5.23 10.22
CA ILE A 138 12.72 -5.96 9.28
C ILE A 138 12.47 -5.45 7.85
N GLY A 139 11.20 -5.34 7.47
CA GLY A 139 10.81 -4.76 6.18
C GLY A 139 11.30 -3.31 6.02
N GLN A 140 11.21 -2.49 7.06
CA GLN A 140 11.68 -1.09 7.00
C GLN A 140 13.19 -1.00 6.78
N ILE A 141 13.98 -1.81 7.46
CA ILE A 141 15.44 -1.85 7.29
C ILE A 141 15.82 -2.27 5.87
N LEU A 142 15.20 -3.34 5.35
CA LEU A 142 15.46 -3.84 4.00
C LEU A 142 15.10 -2.80 2.92
N TYR A 143 13.93 -2.18 3.05
CA TYR A 143 13.50 -1.15 2.10
C TYR A 143 14.32 0.14 2.22
N GLY A 144 14.69 0.56 3.44
CA GLY A 144 15.57 1.71 3.65
C GLY A 144 16.92 1.51 2.95
N PHE A 145 17.54 0.35 3.13
CA PHE A 145 18.82 0.01 2.49
C PHE A 145 18.72 -0.05 0.96
N TRP A 146 17.61 -0.55 0.44
CA TRP A 146 17.35 -0.58 -1.01
C TRP A 146 17.12 0.81 -1.59
N PHE A 147 16.34 1.65 -0.91
CA PHE A 147 16.12 3.01 -1.35
C PHE A 147 17.41 3.85 -1.36
N ASP A 148 18.28 3.71 -0.37
CA ASP A 148 19.57 4.41 -0.35
C ASP A 148 20.48 4.00 -1.51
N LYS A 149 20.46 2.71 -1.89
CA LYS A 149 21.34 2.17 -2.93
C LYS A 149 20.84 2.43 -4.35
N TYR A 150 19.52 2.57 -4.54
CA TYR A 150 18.86 2.59 -5.85
C TYR A 150 17.87 3.75 -6.00
N ALA A 151 18.01 4.82 -5.21
CA ALA A 151 17.08 5.97 -5.19
C ALA A 151 16.80 6.58 -6.57
N ASP A 152 17.75 6.48 -7.50
CA ASP A 152 17.63 6.97 -8.87
C ASP A 152 17.01 5.99 -9.87
N ASN A 153 16.73 4.74 -9.46
CA ASN A 153 16.26 3.72 -10.37
C ASN A 153 14.80 3.32 -10.07
N LEU A 154 13.91 3.62 -11.01
CA LEU A 154 12.51 3.17 -11.08
C LEU A 154 12.31 1.65 -10.94
N ILE A 155 13.39 0.88 -11.02
CA ILE A 155 13.44 -0.57 -10.82
C ILE A 155 12.83 -0.98 -9.49
N ILE A 156 12.98 -0.19 -8.42
CA ILE A 156 12.43 -0.52 -7.09
C ILE A 156 10.90 -0.49 -7.10
N ILE A 157 10.30 0.48 -7.77
CA ILE A 157 8.85 0.60 -7.89
C ILE A 157 8.31 -0.57 -8.71
N TYR A 158 9.04 -0.95 -9.78
CA TYR A 158 8.72 -2.10 -10.61
C TYR A 158 8.85 -3.43 -9.84
N ILE A 159 9.87 -3.60 -8.99
CA ILE A 159 10.05 -4.80 -8.14
C ILE A 159 8.95 -4.86 -7.07
N CYS A 160 8.61 -3.75 -6.44
CA CYS A 160 7.50 -3.69 -5.47
C CYS A 160 6.17 -4.06 -6.11
N HIS A 161 5.93 -3.60 -7.35
CA HIS A 161 4.76 -3.96 -8.14
C HIS A 161 4.72 -5.47 -8.43
N ASN A 162 5.78 -6.04 -8.97
CA ASN A 162 5.86 -7.48 -9.27
C ASN A 162 5.72 -8.35 -8.01
N MET A 163 6.32 -7.97 -6.88
CA MET A 163 6.14 -8.70 -5.62
C MET A 163 4.69 -8.67 -5.14
N TYR A 164 3.98 -7.56 -5.35
CA TYR A 164 2.57 -7.45 -5.00
C TYR A 164 1.69 -8.35 -5.86
N ASP A 165 1.94 -8.40 -7.16
CA ASP A 165 1.24 -9.31 -8.09
C ASP A 165 1.50 -10.78 -7.76
N TYR A 166 2.75 -11.13 -7.45
CA TYR A 166 3.12 -12.50 -7.10
C TYR A 166 2.47 -12.97 -5.80
N THR A 167 2.42 -12.13 -4.76
CA THR A 167 1.76 -12.47 -3.49
C THR A 167 0.24 -12.52 -3.62
N GLY A 168 -0.37 -11.66 -4.43
CA GLY A 168 -1.78 -11.71 -4.75
C GLY A 168 -2.18 -12.99 -5.49
N ASN A 169 -1.40 -13.37 -6.49
CA ASN A 169 -1.67 -14.55 -7.31
C ASN A 169 -1.33 -15.88 -6.62
N GLY A 170 -0.26 -15.91 -5.81
CA GLY A 170 0.17 -17.11 -5.06
C GLY A 170 -0.74 -17.41 -3.86
N SER A 171 -1.14 -16.41 -3.11
CA SER A 171 -2.05 -16.55 -1.97
C SER A 171 -3.43 -17.05 -2.40
N TRP A 172 -3.90 -16.66 -3.59
CA TRP A 172 -5.18 -17.07 -4.12
C TRP A 172 -5.26 -18.55 -4.52
N LYS A 173 -4.20 -19.10 -5.12
CA LYS A 173 -4.16 -20.53 -5.47
C LYS A 173 -4.24 -21.42 -4.24
N ASN A 174 -3.51 -21.05 -3.19
CA ASN A 174 -3.51 -21.82 -1.94
C ASN A 174 -4.83 -21.70 -1.17
N PHE A 175 -5.57 -20.60 -1.31
CA PHE A 175 -6.88 -20.44 -0.68
C PHE A 175 -7.98 -21.26 -1.36
N LYS A 176 -7.88 -21.48 -2.68
CA LYS A 176 -8.82 -22.34 -3.43
C LYS A 176 -8.68 -23.83 -3.11
N GLU A 177 -7.50 -24.27 -2.66
CA GLU A 177 -7.28 -25.69 -2.30
C GLU A 177 -7.75 -26.02 -0.88
N VAL A 178 -8.08 -25.02 -0.06
CA VAL A 178 -8.49 -25.18 1.34
C VAL A 178 -10.01 -24.94 1.54
N SER A 179 -10.72 -24.47 0.52
CA SER A 179 -12.19 -24.30 0.54
C SER A 179 -12.88 -25.39 -0.26
#